data_a03d55066b7886762ebab2fda9b128db
#
_entry.id   a03d55066b7886762ebab2fda9b128db
#
_cell.length_a   1.000
_cell.length_b   1.000
_cell.length_c   1.000
_cell.angle_alpha   90.00
_cell.angle_beta   90.00
_cell.angle_gamma   90.00
#
_symmetry.space_group_name_H-M   'P 1'
#
loop_
_entity.id
_entity.type
_entity.pdbx_description
1 polymer ?
#
loop_
_entity_poly.entity_id
_entity_poly.type
_entity_poly.pdbx_seq_one_letter_code
_entity_poly.pdbx_strand_id
1 'polypeptide(L)'
;MTRGFPEPGGRHGDDGLKIGREGMQPVKKFVDMATQQDKPFFLWYAPFLPHTPHNPPQRLLDKYNKSGTPLTVARYYAMCDWFDETCGELLGMIDDKGIAENTLVVYVTDNGWIQNPKSRGYAPRSKQTPYEGGIRTPIMYRWPGKIRTGERSEVVSSLDIIPTMLAAAGASIPSGLPGLNLLPELEAGTPIKRERIFGESFAHDIADIEKPEASLLFRWCIEGDWKLLLTYDGEVNRYTSTHPRDEKRPQLFNLKHDPWEKENLAKENPDRVRKMSKAIEKWYPVKERQTLTKFE
;
A
#
# COMPACT_ATOMS: atom_id res chain seq x y z
N MET A 1 -4.74 -23.44 -1.43
CA MET A 1 -5.08 -23.45 0.00
C MET A 1 -5.26 -22.01 0.45
N THR A 2 -6.47 -21.61 0.71
CA THR A 2 -6.76 -20.40 1.45
C THR A 2 -6.95 -20.83 2.89
N ARG A 3 -5.94 -20.68 3.73
CA ARG A 3 -6.15 -20.69 5.18
C ARG A 3 -6.29 -19.25 5.62
N GLY A 4 -7.53 -18.84 5.89
CA GLY A 4 -7.80 -17.65 6.68
C GLY A 4 -7.25 -17.82 8.10
N PHE A 5 -7.57 -16.90 8.98
CA PHE A 5 -7.21 -16.99 10.39
C PHE A 5 -7.91 -18.21 11.01
N PRO A 6 -7.17 -19.23 11.48
CA PRO A 6 -7.81 -20.38 12.09
C PRO A 6 -8.46 -20.00 13.41
N GLU A 7 -9.65 -20.50 13.67
CA GLU A 7 -10.25 -20.50 14.99
C GLU A 7 -9.59 -21.58 15.89
N PRO A 8 -9.25 -21.27 17.13
CA PRO A 8 -9.36 -20.03 17.88
C PRO A 8 -8.12 -19.12 17.79
N GLY A 9 -7.59 -18.93 16.61
CA GLY A 9 -6.44 -18.04 16.41
C GLY A 9 -6.76 -16.61 16.88
N GLY A 10 -5.82 -15.98 17.57
CA GLY A 10 -5.93 -14.58 17.98
C GLY A 10 -6.08 -13.65 16.77
N ARG A 11 -6.15 -12.33 17.04
CA ARG A 11 -6.35 -11.27 16.02
C ARG A 11 -5.43 -11.39 14.79
N HIS A 12 -4.27 -12.00 14.93
CA HIS A 12 -3.27 -12.16 13.87
C HIS A 12 -3.11 -13.62 13.41
N GLY A 13 -3.87 -14.58 13.95
CA GLY A 13 -3.79 -16.00 13.62
C GLY A 13 -2.40 -16.60 13.87
N ASP A 14 -2.31 -17.72 14.56
CA ASP A 14 -1.01 -18.33 14.88
C ASP A 14 -0.26 -18.79 13.63
N ASP A 15 -0.95 -19.38 12.66
CA ASP A 15 -0.35 -19.85 11.41
C ASP A 15 0.14 -18.69 10.53
N GLY A 16 -0.57 -17.55 10.52
CA GLY A 16 -0.15 -16.37 9.81
C GLY A 16 1.15 -15.75 10.36
N LEU A 17 1.35 -15.85 11.70
CA LEU A 17 2.60 -15.43 12.32
C LEU A 17 3.77 -16.36 12.01
N LYS A 18 3.52 -17.64 11.77
CA LYS A 18 4.57 -18.64 11.51
C LYS A 18 5.20 -18.49 10.13
N ILE A 19 4.39 -18.24 9.10
CA ILE A 19 4.91 -18.10 7.74
C ILE A 19 5.86 -16.90 7.66
N GLY A 20 7.10 -17.18 7.25
CA GLY A 20 8.19 -16.22 7.23
C GLY A 20 8.96 -16.12 8.56
N ARG A 21 8.31 -16.29 9.72
CA ARG A 21 8.99 -16.27 11.03
C ARG A 21 9.60 -17.61 11.41
N GLU A 22 8.91 -18.70 11.12
CA GLU A 22 9.35 -20.09 11.37
C GLU A 22 9.82 -20.78 10.08
N GLY A 23 9.83 -20.06 8.95
CA GLY A 23 10.32 -20.51 7.65
C GLY A 23 9.29 -20.44 6.54
N MET A 24 9.74 -20.80 5.34
CA MET A 24 8.99 -20.69 4.07
C MET A 24 8.46 -22.05 3.58
N GLN A 25 8.44 -23.09 4.41
CA GLN A 25 8.09 -24.45 3.99
C GLN A 25 6.72 -24.59 3.31
N PRO A 26 5.62 -23.94 3.78
CA PRO A 26 4.34 -24.01 3.10
C PRO A 26 4.39 -23.43 1.68
N VAL A 27 5.15 -22.35 1.48
CA VAL A 27 5.34 -21.68 0.18
C VAL A 27 6.16 -22.58 -0.74
N LYS A 28 7.30 -23.11 -0.25
CA LYS A 28 8.16 -24.03 -1.01
C LYS A 28 7.38 -25.24 -1.48
N LYS A 29 6.67 -25.91 -0.57
CA LYS A 29 5.85 -27.10 -0.90
C LYS A 29 4.80 -26.81 -1.97
N PHE A 30 4.17 -25.63 -1.91
CA PHE A 30 3.17 -25.23 -2.92
C PHE A 30 3.82 -25.05 -4.30
N VAL A 31 4.93 -24.34 -4.38
CA VAL A 31 5.64 -24.08 -5.65
C VAL A 31 6.22 -25.40 -6.20
N ASP A 32 6.80 -26.27 -5.35
CA ASP A 32 7.29 -27.59 -5.74
C ASP A 32 6.18 -28.42 -6.37
N MET A 33 5.03 -28.47 -5.73
CA MET A 33 3.88 -29.22 -6.23
C MET A 33 3.39 -28.69 -7.58
N ALA A 34 3.30 -27.36 -7.75
CA ALA A 34 2.85 -26.76 -9.00
C ALA A 34 3.84 -27.02 -10.14
N THR A 35 5.14 -26.85 -9.90
CA THR A 35 6.18 -27.08 -10.90
C THR A 35 6.32 -28.55 -11.28
N GLN A 36 6.21 -29.49 -10.33
CA GLN A 36 6.22 -30.94 -10.62
C GLN A 36 5.04 -31.38 -11.46
N GLN A 37 3.90 -30.70 -11.35
CA GLN A 37 2.69 -31.00 -12.13
C GLN A 37 2.60 -30.19 -13.43
N ASP A 38 3.62 -29.39 -13.74
CA ASP A 38 3.64 -28.47 -14.89
C ASP A 38 2.39 -27.58 -14.94
N LYS A 39 1.96 -27.08 -13.77
CA LYS A 39 0.77 -26.22 -13.65
C LYS A 39 1.16 -24.78 -13.42
N PRO A 40 0.56 -23.82 -14.15
CA PRO A 40 0.67 -22.42 -13.80
C PRO A 40 0.11 -22.18 -12.39
N PHE A 41 0.69 -21.23 -11.68
CA PHE A 41 0.26 -20.92 -10.32
C PHE A 41 0.14 -19.43 -10.09
N PHE A 42 -0.69 -19.07 -9.11
CA PHE A 42 -0.76 -17.77 -8.49
C PHE A 42 -0.44 -17.93 -7.00
N LEU A 43 0.62 -17.27 -6.55
CA LEU A 43 1.02 -17.26 -5.16
C LEU A 43 0.84 -15.85 -4.59
N TRP A 44 -0.01 -15.70 -3.59
CA TRP A 44 -0.09 -14.49 -2.77
C TRP A 44 0.62 -14.75 -1.44
N TYR A 45 1.87 -14.29 -1.36
CA TYR A 45 2.68 -14.33 -0.15
C TYR A 45 2.47 -13.03 0.63
N ALA A 46 1.63 -13.09 1.65
CA ALA A 46 1.29 -11.96 2.52
C ALA A 46 1.56 -12.35 4.01
N PRO A 47 2.83 -12.38 4.42
CA PRO A 47 3.19 -12.69 5.81
C PRO A 47 2.82 -11.53 6.73
N PHE A 48 2.78 -11.79 8.05
CA PHE A 48 2.65 -10.72 9.03
C PHE A 48 3.94 -9.89 9.24
N LEU A 49 5.04 -10.23 8.60
CA LEU A 49 6.24 -9.39 8.59
C LEU A 49 6.02 -8.15 7.70
N PRO A 50 6.45 -6.97 8.14
CA PRO A 50 7.10 -6.58 9.39
C PRO A 50 6.14 -6.17 10.52
N HIS A 51 4.84 -6.50 10.45
CA HIS A 51 3.82 -6.10 11.44
C HIS A 51 4.16 -6.59 12.87
N THR A 52 3.59 -5.95 13.86
CA THR A 52 3.71 -6.37 15.27
C THR A 52 3.28 -7.84 15.46
N PRO A 53 3.90 -8.55 16.44
CA PRO A 53 4.89 -8.11 17.43
C PRO A 53 6.27 -7.86 16.83
N HIS A 54 6.92 -6.73 17.23
CA HIS A 54 8.28 -6.43 16.80
C HIS A 54 9.28 -7.20 17.66
N ASN A 55 9.50 -8.45 17.32
CA ASN A 55 10.38 -9.41 17.99
C ASN A 55 11.37 -10.05 17.01
N PRO A 56 12.21 -9.25 16.33
CA PRO A 56 13.17 -9.76 15.35
C PRO A 56 14.21 -10.66 16.01
N PRO A 57 14.83 -11.59 15.25
CA PRO A 57 16.00 -12.30 15.69
C PRO A 57 17.10 -11.34 16.15
N GLN A 58 17.85 -11.71 17.21
CA GLN A 58 18.88 -10.85 17.80
C GLN A 58 19.93 -10.40 16.78
N ARG A 59 20.36 -11.31 15.90
CA ARG A 59 21.32 -11.00 14.81
C ARG A 59 20.90 -9.84 13.90
N LEU A 60 19.60 -9.68 13.65
CA LEU A 60 19.05 -8.56 12.87
C LEU A 60 18.91 -7.31 13.72
N LEU A 61 18.47 -7.45 14.97
CA LEU A 61 18.38 -6.31 15.88
C LEU A 61 19.75 -5.65 16.07
N ASP A 62 20.82 -6.41 16.17
CA ASP A 62 22.20 -5.91 16.35
C ASP A 62 22.69 -5.04 15.19
N LYS A 63 22.15 -5.26 13.98
CA LYS A 63 22.45 -4.40 12.82
C LYS A 63 21.94 -2.95 13.02
N TYR A 64 20.80 -2.78 13.67
CA TYR A 64 20.07 -1.51 13.76
C TYR A 64 20.13 -0.88 15.15
N ASN A 65 20.42 -1.65 16.21
CA ASN A 65 20.49 -1.16 17.58
C ASN A 65 21.83 -0.44 17.81
N LYS A 66 21.97 0.73 17.20
CA LYS A 66 23.18 1.56 17.28
C LYS A 66 22.95 2.74 18.24
N SER A 67 24.06 3.34 18.71
CA SER A 67 23.99 4.55 19.53
C SER A 67 23.16 5.63 18.85
N GLY A 68 22.20 6.21 19.59
CA GLY A 68 21.29 7.24 19.09
C GLY A 68 20.04 6.73 18.37
N THR A 69 19.95 5.42 18.04
CA THR A 69 18.73 4.86 17.45
C THR A 69 17.75 4.40 18.53
N PRO A 70 16.54 4.92 18.59
CA PRO A 70 15.52 4.43 19.51
C PRO A 70 15.25 2.93 19.31
N LEU A 71 15.17 2.17 20.38
CA LEU A 71 14.98 0.70 20.31
C LEU A 71 13.72 0.29 19.54
N THR A 72 12.65 1.09 19.61
CA THR A 72 11.42 0.86 18.85
C THR A 72 11.66 0.92 17.35
N VAL A 73 12.48 1.89 16.90
CA VAL A 73 12.88 2.06 15.49
C VAL A 73 13.82 0.95 15.06
N ALA A 74 14.83 0.64 15.87
CA ALA A 74 15.78 -0.45 15.60
C ALA A 74 15.05 -1.79 15.42
N ARG A 75 14.08 -2.09 16.28
CA ARG A 75 13.26 -3.30 16.16
C ARG A 75 12.44 -3.32 14.88
N TYR A 76 11.82 -2.21 14.52
CA TYR A 76 11.05 -2.14 13.27
C TYR A 76 11.93 -2.33 12.04
N TYR A 77 13.10 -1.69 11.98
CA TYR A 77 14.04 -1.89 10.88
C TYR A 77 14.52 -3.34 10.77
N ALA A 78 14.80 -3.97 11.92
CA ALA A 78 15.15 -5.38 11.96
C ALA A 78 13.99 -6.30 11.53
N MET A 79 12.73 -5.92 11.74
CA MET A 79 11.58 -6.64 11.20
C MET A 79 11.48 -6.49 9.69
N CYS A 80 11.79 -5.31 9.14
CA CYS A 80 11.83 -5.11 7.69
C CYS A 80 12.95 -5.92 7.04
N ASP A 81 14.14 -5.97 7.65
CA ASP A 81 15.26 -6.80 7.20
C ASP A 81 14.89 -8.30 7.25
N TRP A 82 14.17 -8.73 8.29
CA TRP A 82 13.68 -10.11 8.36
C TRP A 82 12.67 -10.44 7.26
N PHE A 83 11.78 -9.51 6.94
CA PHE A 83 10.89 -9.67 5.81
C PHE A 83 11.66 -9.76 4.48
N ASP A 84 12.66 -8.91 4.30
CA ASP A 84 13.52 -8.91 3.11
C ASP A 84 14.25 -10.25 2.93
N GLU A 85 14.74 -10.87 4.00
CA GLU A 85 15.31 -12.21 3.95
C GLU A 85 14.30 -13.24 3.40
N THR A 86 13.04 -13.18 3.78
CA THR A 86 12.00 -14.09 3.26
C THR A 86 11.68 -13.82 1.78
N CYS A 87 11.73 -12.56 1.36
CA CYS A 87 11.61 -12.19 -0.05
C CYS A 87 12.79 -12.72 -0.86
N GLY A 88 14.02 -12.60 -0.33
CA GLY A 88 15.23 -13.18 -0.93
C GLY A 88 15.13 -14.68 -1.08
N GLU A 89 14.65 -15.39 -0.06
CA GLU A 89 14.43 -16.84 -0.10
C GLU A 89 13.40 -17.25 -1.18
N LEU A 90 12.32 -16.47 -1.33
CA LEU A 90 11.30 -16.69 -2.36
C LEU A 90 11.87 -16.47 -3.76
N LEU A 91 12.60 -15.38 -3.98
CA LEU A 91 13.23 -15.08 -5.27
C LEU A 91 14.30 -16.11 -5.63
N GLY A 92 15.15 -16.49 -4.66
CA GLY A 92 16.15 -17.53 -4.86
C GLY A 92 15.52 -18.87 -5.27
N MET A 93 14.41 -19.25 -4.66
CA MET A 93 13.68 -20.47 -5.04
C MET A 93 13.15 -20.42 -6.49
N ILE A 94 12.67 -19.25 -6.95
CA ILE A 94 12.19 -19.05 -8.34
C ILE A 94 13.38 -19.17 -9.31
N ASP A 95 14.52 -18.57 -8.96
CA ASP A 95 15.74 -18.61 -9.77
C ASP A 95 16.34 -20.03 -9.81
N ASP A 96 16.48 -20.73 -8.67
CA ASP A 96 17.00 -22.10 -8.57
C ASP A 96 16.16 -23.13 -9.36
N LYS A 97 14.86 -22.89 -9.47
CA LYS A 97 13.97 -23.74 -10.27
C LYS A 97 13.99 -23.41 -11.77
N GLY A 98 14.72 -22.39 -12.18
CA GLY A 98 14.77 -21.96 -13.58
C GLY A 98 13.46 -21.43 -14.14
N ILE A 99 12.53 -20.95 -13.29
CA ILE A 99 11.21 -20.45 -13.70
C ILE A 99 11.10 -18.93 -13.71
N ALA A 100 12.19 -18.21 -13.44
CA ALA A 100 12.19 -16.75 -13.31
C ALA A 100 11.70 -16.03 -14.58
N GLU A 101 12.11 -16.47 -15.77
CA GLU A 101 11.71 -15.89 -17.04
C GLU A 101 10.22 -16.14 -17.40
N ASN A 102 9.59 -17.08 -16.71
CA ASN A 102 8.15 -17.38 -16.84
C ASN A 102 7.34 -16.99 -15.59
N THR A 103 7.88 -16.12 -14.73
CA THR A 103 7.23 -15.71 -13.50
C THR A 103 7.25 -14.19 -13.35
N LEU A 104 6.06 -13.57 -13.34
CA LEU A 104 5.91 -12.19 -12.93
C LEU A 104 5.88 -12.13 -11.39
N VAL A 105 6.83 -11.43 -10.79
CA VAL A 105 6.82 -11.13 -9.35
C VAL A 105 6.37 -9.69 -9.16
N VAL A 106 5.38 -9.48 -8.30
CA VAL A 106 4.88 -8.17 -7.90
C VAL A 106 5.08 -7.98 -6.40
N TYR A 107 5.76 -6.92 -6.02
CA TYR A 107 5.91 -6.50 -4.63
C TYR A 107 5.09 -5.25 -4.38
N VAL A 108 4.32 -5.26 -3.30
CA VAL A 108 3.56 -4.10 -2.81
C VAL A 108 3.38 -4.22 -1.30
N THR A 109 3.32 -3.10 -0.59
CA THR A 109 2.86 -3.06 0.80
C THR A 109 1.43 -2.54 0.88
N ASP A 110 0.65 -3.04 1.85
CA ASP A 110 -0.77 -2.71 2.05
C ASP A 110 -0.99 -1.24 2.44
N ASN A 111 -0.05 -0.67 3.19
CA ASN A 111 -0.03 0.73 3.62
C ASN A 111 1.37 1.21 3.96
N GLY A 112 1.52 2.52 4.08
CA GLY A 112 2.74 3.13 4.59
C GLY A 112 2.84 2.99 6.12
N TRP A 113 4.07 3.04 6.64
CA TRP A 113 4.36 2.98 8.06
C TRP A 113 5.59 3.83 8.40
N ILE A 114 5.42 4.74 9.35
CA ILE A 114 6.52 5.48 9.97
C ILE A 114 6.55 5.10 11.43
N GLN A 115 7.60 4.40 11.87
CA GLN A 115 7.71 3.96 13.25
C GLN A 115 7.81 5.14 14.21
N ASN A 116 6.95 5.18 15.22
CA ASN A 116 7.06 6.17 16.29
C ASN A 116 8.29 5.86 17.17
N PRO A 117 9.23 6.82 17.32
CA PRO A 117 10.43 6.60 18.13
C PRO A 117 10.16 6.44 19.63
N LYS A 118 9.00 6.93 20.10
CA LYS A 118 8.63 6.94 21.53
C LYS A 118 7.62 5.86 21.91
N SER A 119 7.08 5.10 20.94
CA SER A 119 6.07 4.07 21.20
C SER A 119 6.22 2.89 20.25
N ARG A 120 5.48 1.80 20.52
CA ARG A 120 5.43 0.62 19.64
C ARG A 120 4.53 0.83 18.41
N GLY A 121 3.81 1.93 18.34
CA GLY A 121 2.91 2.27 17.24
C GLY A 121 3.60 3.09 16.15
N TYR A 122 2.80 3.67 15.27
CA TYR A 122 3.24 4.50 14.17
C TYR A 122 3.13 5.99 14.49
N ALA A 123 3.87 6.80 13.73
CA ALA A 123 3.87 8.25 13.84
C ALA A 123 2.57 8.85 13.24
N PRO A 124 2.20 10.08 13.60
CA PRO A 124 1.16 10.83 12.90
C PRO A 124 1.43 10.94 11.39
N ARG A 125 0.37 11.11 10.59
CA ARG A 125 0.42 11.17 9.12
C ARG A 125 1.05 9.95 8.46
N SER A 126 0.90 8.79 9.09
CA SER A 126 1.35 7.48 8.62
C SER A 126 0.15 6.56 8.44
N LYS A 127 0.25 5.26 8.81
CA LYS A 127 -0.85 4.28 8.72
C LYS A 127 -2.21 4.86 9.15
N GLN A 128 -3.28 4.47 8.47
CA GLN A 128 -4.67 4.94 8.68
C GLN A 128 -4.89 6.43 8.37
N THR A 129 -3.99 7.06 7.63
CA THR A 129 -4.17 8.44 7.18
C THR A 129 -4.02 8.55 5.66
N PRO A 130 -4.65 9.55 5.01
CA PRO A 130 -4.54 9.77 3.58
C PRO A 130 -3.26 10.51 3.15
N TYR A 131 -2.36 10.80 4.09
CA TYR A 131 -1.08 11.44 3.79
C TYR A 131 -0.10 10.46 3.14
N GLU A 132 0.93 10.99 2.45
CA GLU A 132 1.93 10.19 1.77
C GLU A 132 2.57 9.12 2.67
N GLY A 133 2.82 9.44 3.94
CA GLY A 133 3.32 8.46 4.91
C GLY A 133 2.39 7.29 5.20
N GLY A 134 1.10 7.39 4.83
CA GLY A 134 0.10 6.34 4.99
C GLY A 134 -0.25 5.62 3.71
N ILE A 135 -0.21 6.30 2.55
CA ILE A 135 -0.69 5.76 1.27
C ILE A 135 0.39 5.50 0.24
N ARG A 136 1.53 6.19 0.30
CA ARG A 136 2.63 5.98 -0.63
C ARG A 136 3.43 4.75 -0.26
N THR A 137 3.30 3.71 -1.07
CA THR A 137 3.99 2.43 -0.89
C THR A 137 4.77 2.07 -2.15
N PRO A 138 5.86 1.30 -2.04
CA PRO A 138 6.54 0.80 -3.22
C PRO A 138 5.66 -0.19 -3.97
N ILE A 139 5.68 -0.10 -5.31
CA ILE A 139 5.14 -1.12 -6.21
C ILE A 139 6.28 -1.50 -7.13
N MET A 140 6.73 -2.76 -7.08
CA MET A 140 7.83 -3.25 -7.90
C MET A 140 7.38 -4.46 -8.73
N TYR A 141 7.82 -4.50 -9.98
CA TYR A 141 7.57 -5.60 -10.90
C TYR A 141 8.90 -6.21 -11.32
N ARG A 142 9.04 -7.52 -11.23
CA ARG A 142 10.18 -8.26 -11.74
C ARG A 142 9.72 -9.35 -12.69
N TRP A 143 10.21 -9.29 -13.92
CA TRP A 143 10.03 -10.34 -14.93
C TRP A 143 11.25 -10.33 -15.87
N PRO A 144 12.27 -11.16 -15.57
CA PRO A 144 13.49 -11.21 -16.37
C PRO A 144 13.19 -11.48 -17.86
N GLY A 145 13.87 -10.78 -18.74
CA GLY A 145 13.68 -10.91 -20.18
C GLY A 145 12.41 -10.25 -20.75
N LYS A 146 11.49 -9.79 -19.89
CA LYS A 146 10.23 -9.15 -20.31
C LYS A 146 10.16 -7.68 -19.88
N ILE A 147 10.36 -7.38 -18.60
CA ILE A 147 10.27 -6.02 -18.06
C ILE A 147 11.66 -5.40 -18.02
N ARG A 148 11.76 -4.17 -18.50
CA ARG A 148 13.01 -3.41 -18.45
C ARG A 148 13.31 -2.93 -17.03
N THR A 149 14.57 -3.07 -16.62
CA THR A 149 15.05 -2.53 -15.35
C THR A 149 15.04 -1.00 -15.38
N GLY A 150 14.56 -0.38 -14.30
CA GLY A 150 14.54 1.07 -14.13
C GLY A 150 13.66 1.51 -12.98
N GLU A 151 13.83 2.76 -12.57
CA GLU A 151 12.92 3.45 -11.66
C GLU A 151 11.94 4.29 -12.45
N ARG A 152 10.73 4.43 -11.91
CA ARG A 152 9.66 5.20 -12.50
C ARG A 152 9.08 6.18 -11.49
N SER A 153 8.84 7.40 -11.96
CA SER A 153 8.29 8.50 -11.16
C SER A 153 6.81 8.76 -11.44
N GLU A 154 6.25 8.09 -12.44
CA GLU A 154 4.84 8.26 -12.81
C GLU A 154 3.92 7.74 -11.71
N VAL A 155 2.77 8.40 -11.58
CA VAL A 155 1.77 8.05 -10.57
C VAL A 155 1.08 6.74 -10.95
N VAL A 156 1.22 5.73 -10.12
CA VAL A 156 0.57 4.42 -10.24
C VAL A 156 -0.26 4.11 -8.99
N SER A 157 -1.13 3.12 -9.10
CA SER A 157 -2.01 2.70 -7.99
C SER A 157 -1.95 1.18 -7.81
N SER A 158 -2.21 0.70 -6.61
CA SER A 158 -2.41 -0.73 -6.35
C SER A 158 -3.56 -1.33 -7.17
N LEU A 159 -4.49 -0.52 -7.63
CA LEU A 159 -5.56 -0.93 -8.56
C LEU A 159 -5.00 -1.43 -9.91
N ASP A 160 -3.81 -1.01 -10.30
CA ASP A 160 -3.16 -1.40 -11.56
C ASP A 160 -2.58 -2.80 -11.52
N ILE A 161 -2.40 -3.37 -10.34
CA ILE A 161 -1.80 -4.68 -10.17
C ILE A 161 -2.64 -5.76 -10.84
N ILE A 162 -3.94 -5.79 -10.59
CA ILE A 162 -4.84 -6.83 -11.11
C ILE A 162 -4.89 -6.85 -12.64
N PRO A 163 -5.20 -5.73 -13.34
CA PRO A 163 -5.22 -5.75 -14.81
C PRO A 163 -3.85 -6.07 -15.42
N THR A 164 -2.74 -5.65 -14.76
CA THR A 164 -1.38 -5.98 -15.22
C THR A 164 -1.09 -7.48 -15.07
N MET A 165 -1.49 -8.10 -13.96
CA MET A 165 -1.33 -9.54 -13.72
C MET A 165 -2.19 -10.38 -14.67
N LEU A 166 -3.44 -9.96 -14.94
CA LEU A 166 -4.31 -10.64 -15.92
C LEU A 166 -3.70 -10.59 -17.30
N ALA A 167 -3.18 -9.44 -17.74
CA ALA A 167 -2.48 -9.32 -19.01
C ALA A 167 -1.24 -10.23 -19.08
N ALA A 168 -0.44 -10.28 -18.02
CA ALA A 168 0.74 -11.12 -17.93
C ALA A 168 0.40 -12.63 -18.01
N ALA A 169 -0.75 -13.01 -17.46
CA ALA A 169 -1.27 -14.38 -17.54
C ALA A 169 -1.98 -14.70 -18.86
N GLY A 170 -2.08 -13.78 -19.81
CA GLY A 170 -2.83 -13.95 -21.05
C GLY A 170 -4.35 -14.04 -20.85
N ALA A 171 -4.85 -13.61 -19.68
CA ALA A 171 -6.27 -13.62 -19.35
C ALA A 171 -6.96 -12.33 -19.83
N SER A 172 -8.26 -12.42 -20.11
CA SER A 172 -9.05 -11.23 -20.43
C SER A 172 -9.19 -10.31 -19.23
N ILE A 173 -9.02 -9.01 -19.44
CA ILE A 173 -9.24 -8.00 -18.43
C ILE A 173 -10.73 -7.63 -18.44
N PRO A 174 -11.48 -7.83 -17.34
CA PRO A 174 -12.89 -7.45 -17.28
C PRO A 174 -13.09 -5.97 -17.54
N SER A 175 -14.12 -5.63 -18.31
CA SER A 175 -14.52 -4.23 -18.52
C SER A 175 -14.97 -3.63 -17.17
N GLY A 176 -14.47 -2.44 -16.84
CA GLY A 176 -14.86 -1.73 -15.62
C GLY A 176 -13.89 -1.91 -14.44
N LEU A 177 -12.80 -2.64 -14.59
CA LEU A 177 -11.71 -2.58 -13.60
C LEU A 177 -11.11 -1.17 -13.59
N PRO A 178 -10.96 -0.53 -12.41
CA PRO A 178 -10.54 0.87 -12.31
C PRO A 178 -9.04 1.10 -12.56
N GLY A 179 -8.24 0.05 -12.59
CA GLY A 179 -6.78 0.12 -12.77
C GLY A 179 -6.37 0.14 -14.25
N LEU A 180 -5.12 0.51 -14.49
CA LEU A 180 -4.46 0.42 -15.79
C LEU A 180 -3.70 -0.91 -15.90
N ASN A 181 -3.70 -1.50 -17.10
CA ASN A 181 -2.71 -2.51 -17.42
C ASN A 181 -1.38 -1.82 -17.73
N LEU A 182 -0.39 -2.00 -16.87
CA LEU A 182 0.93 -1.37 -17.00
C LEU A 182 1.92 -2.22 -17.82
N LEU A 183 1.57 -3.46 -18.17
CA LEU A 183 2.51 -4.40 -18.79
C LEU A 183 3.15 -3.87 -20.07
N PRO A 184 2.40 -3.27 -21.03
CA PRO A 184 2.99 -2.75 -22.26
C PRO A 184 4.06 -1.67 -22.01
N GLU A 185 3.81 -0.75 -21.09
CA GLU A 185 4.74 0.33 -20.73
C GLU A 185 5.96 -0.19 -19.96
N LEU A 186 5.77 -1.22 -19.12
CA LEU A 186 6.85 -1.87 -18.39
C LEU A 186 7.78 -2.65 -19.34
N GLU A 187 7.23 -3.36 -20.32
CA GLU A 187 7.99 -4.11 -21.34
C GLU A 187 8.71 -3.15 -22.31
N ALA A 188 8.01 -2.16 -22.83
CA ALA A 188 8.57 -1.20 -23.78
C ALA A 188 9.51 -0.19 -23.11
N GLY A 189 9.42 0.03 -21.81
CA GLY A 189 10.15 1.08 -21.10
C GLY A 189 9.63 2.48 -21.42
N THR A 190 8.38 2.61 -21.87
CA THR A 190 7.74 3.88 -22.21
C THR A 190 7.01 4.50 -21.01
N PRO A 191 6.79 5.83 -20.97
CA PRO A 191 6.10 6.48 -19.87
C PRO A 191 4.66 6.01 -19.70
N ILE A 192 4.25 5.81 -18.43
CA ILE A 192 2.87 5.53 -18.06
C ILE A 192 2.06 6.84 -18.13
N LYS A 193 1.02 6.85 -18.93
CA LYS A 193 0.17 8.03 -19.12
C LYS A 193 -1.03 7.95 -18.18
N ARG A 194 -1.01 8.75 -17.13
CA ARG A 194 -2.12 8.91 -16.21
C ARG A 194 -2.30 10.37 -15.84
N GLU A 195 -3.53 10.87 -15.99
CA GLU A 195 -3.85 12.24 -15.61
C GLU A 195 -3.99 12.39 -14.10
N ARG A 196 -4.71 11.45 -13.47
CA ARG A 196 -5.06 11.49 -12.04
C ARG A 196 -5.15 10.11 -11.42
N ILE A 197 -4.92 10.07 -10.12
CA ILE A 197 -5.44 9.01 -9.24
C ILE A 197 -6.30 9.62 -8.16
N PHE A 198 -7.25 8.81 -7.67
CA PHE A 198 -8.17 9.16 -6.61
C PHE A 198 -8.12 8.12 -5.51
N GLY A 199 -8.54 8.52 -4.32
CA GLY A 199 -8.76 7.60 -3.23
C GLY A 199 -9.66 8.22 -2.16
N GLU A 200 -10.15 7.34 -1.31
CA GLU A 200 -10.95 7.65 -0.14
C GLU A 200 -10.38 6.96 1.09
N SER A 201 -10.72 7.48 2.24
CA SER A 201 -10.42 6.85 3.52
C SER A 201 -11.67 6.89 4.38
N PHE A 202 -12.03 5.72 4.88
CA PHE A 202 -13.10 5.52 5.84
C PHE A 202 -12.52 5.32 7.24
N ALA A 203 -13.37 5.44 8.27
CA ALA A 203 -12.99 4.97 9.59
C ALA A 203 -12.59 3.50 9.53
N HIS A 204 -11.63 3.10 10.37
CA HIS A 204 -11.12 1.73 10.38
C HIS A 204 -12.21 0.68 10.56
N ASP A 205 -13.19 0.96 11.41
CA ASP A 205 -14.40 0.16 11.53
C ASP A 205 -15.56 0.95 10.90
N ILE A 206 -16.08 0.48 9.77
CA ILE A 206 -17.20 1.10 9.08
C ILE A 206 -18.44 0.99 9.98
N ALA A 207 -19.11 2.15 10.22
CA ALA A 207 -20.25 2.21 11.13
C ALA A 207 -21.49 1.51 10.55
N ASP A 208 -21.69 1.61 9.24
CA ASP A 208 -22.82 1.02 8.51
C ASP A 208 -22.34 0.50 7.16
N ILE A 209 -22.43 -0.81 6.93
CA ILE A 209 -21.99 -1.45 5.68
C ILE A 209 -22.90 -1.09 4.50
N GLU A 210 -24.17 -0.79 4.74
CA GLU A 210 -25.12 -0.37 3.71
C GLU A 210 -25.00 1.13 3.38
N LYS A 211 -24.34 1.89 4.26
CA LYS A 211 -24.07 3.32 4.10
C LYS A 211 -22.62 3.65 4.44
N PRO A 212 -21.64 3.17 3.65
CA PRO A 212 -20.23 3.34 3.95
C PRO A 212 -19.83 4.82 4.07
N GLU A 213 -20.51 5.73 3.36
CA GLU A 213 -20.30 7.18 3.46
C GLU A 213 -20.50 7.72 4.88
N ALA A 214 -21.26 7.02 5.74
CA ALA A 214 -21.39 7.39 7.15
C ALA A 214 -20.03 7.43 7.86
N SER A 215 -19.08 6.63 7.42
CA SER A 215 -17.73 6.56 7.97
C SER A 215 -16.67 7.23 7.10
N LEU A 216 -17.04 7.98 6.07
CA LEU A 216 -16.09 8.65 5.18
C LEU A 216 -15.35 9.77 5.92
N LEU A 217 -14.02 9.70 5.92
CA LEU A 217 -13.14 10.67 6.58
C LEU A 217 -12.44 11.58 5.59
N PHE A 218 -11.98 11.04 4.46
CA PHE A 218 -11.23 11.78 3.45
C PHE A 218 -11.53 11.27 2.05
N ARG A 219 -11.48 12.20 1.07
CA ARG A 219 -11.28 11.90 -0.35
C ARG A 219 -10.07 12.69 -0.84
N TRP A 220 -9.31 12.13 -1.73
CA TRP A 220 -8.13 12.80 -2.28
C TRP A 220 -7.95 12.54 -3.77
N CYS A 221 -7.17 13.42 -4.40
CA CYS A 221 -6.78 13.32 -5.80
C CYS A 221 -5.33 13.74 -5.95
N ILE A 222 -4.56 13.00 -6.72
CA ILE A 222 -3.23 13.41 -7.19
C ILE A 222 -3.33 13.67 -8.70
N GLU A 223 -2.94 14.88 -9.14
CA GLU A 223 -2.85 15.33 -10.52
C GLU A 223 -1.47 15.92 -10.77
N GLY A 224 -0.61 15.20 -11.50
CA GLY A 224 0.79 15.55 -11.62
C GLY A 224 1.49 15.62 -10.27
N ASP A 225 2.13 16.75 -9.97
CA ASP A 225 2.83 16.97 -8.70
C ASP A 225 1.90 17.41 -7.55
N TRP A 226 0.61 17.56 -7.79
CA TRP A 226 -0.31 18.16 -6.83
C TRP A 226 -1.24 17.14 -6.21
N LYS A 227 -1.42 17.22 -4.90
CA LYS A 227 -2.39 16.43 -4.15
C LYS A 227 -3.38 17.32 -3.43
N LEU A 228 -4.66 17.10 -3.67
CA LEU A 228 -5.77 17.70 -2.93
C LEU A 228 -6.36 16.67 -1.98
N LEU A 229 -6.55 17.07 -0.73
CA LEU A 229 -7.20 16.30 0.32
C LEU A 229 -8.43 17.06 0.82
N LEU A 230 -9.59 16.39 0.81
CA LEU A 230 -10.86 16.88 1.36
C LEU A 230 -11.24 16.08 2.59
N THR A 231 -11.61 16.77 3.67
CA THR A 231 -11.95 16.17 4.96
C THR A 231 -13.47 16.12 5.14
N TYR A 232 -13.96 15.05 5.76
CA TYR A 232 -15.36 14.79 6.06
C TYR A 232 -15.58 14.50 7.54
N ASP A 233 -16.83 14.53 7.97
CA ASP A 233 -17.25 14.34 9.36
C ASP A 233 -17.69 12.91 9.69
N GLY A 234 -17.17 11.91 8.96
CA GLY A 234 -17.52 10.51 9.11
C GLY A 234 -17.48 9.99 10.55
N GLU A 235 -18.38 9.10 10.86
CA GLU A 235 -18.45 8.46 12.18
C GLU A 235 -17.22 7.57 12.42
N VAL A 236 -16.62 7.73 13.59
CA VAL A 236 -15.49 6.91 14.05
C VAL A 236 -15.88 6.28 15.38
N ASN A 237 -16.12 4.97 15.37
CA ASN A 237 -16.52 4.23 16.58
C ASN A 237 -15.34 3.72 17.39
N ARG A 238 -14.19 3.43 16.73
CA ARG A 238 -12.93 3.04 17.37
C ARG A 238 -11.75 3.77 16.73
N TYR A 239 -10.61 3.76 17.38
CA TYR A 239 -9.35 4.31 16.85
C TYR A 239 -9.41 5.82 16.52
N THR A 240 -10.21 6.59 17.27
CA THR A 240 -10.35 8.05 17.06
C THR A 240 -9.02 8.79 17.03
N SER A 241 -8.06 8.40 17.86
CA SER A 241 -6.73 9.00 17.93
C SER A 241 -5.86 8.72 16.70
N THR A 242 -6.20 7.71 15.88
CA THR A 242 -5.45 7.35 14.67
C THR A 242 -6.02 7.99 13.41
N HIS A 243 -7.17 8.69 13.53
CA HIS A 243 -7.82 9.40 12.44
C HIS A 243 -7.79 10.92 12.69
N PRO A 244 -6.63 11.58 12.64
CA PRO A 244 -6.54 13.02 12.92
C PRO A 244 -7.29 13.80 11.85
N ARG A 245 -8.22 14.66 12.29
CA ARG A 245 -9.02 15.56 11.46
C ARG A 245 -8.95 17.00 11.98
N ASP A 246 -7.75 17.39 12.44
CA ASP A 246 -7.52 18.71 13.01
C ASP A 246 -7.68 19.81 11.96
N GLU A 247 -7.25 19.55 10.72
CA GLU A 247 -7.49 20.44 9.60
C GLU A 247 -8.74 19.95 8.81
N LYS A 248 -9.80 20.75 8.91
CA LYS A 248 -11.09 20.49 8.25
C LYS A 248 -11.24 21.15 6.89
N ARG A 249 -10.39 22.15 6.60
CA ARG A 249 -10.39 22.84 5.31
C ARG A 249 -9.70 21.99 4.25
N PRO A 250 -9.90 22.25 2.97
CA PRO A 250 -9.14 21.62 1.91
C PRO A 250 -7.64 21.78 2.12
N GLN A 251 -6.88 20.74 1.90
CA GLN A 251 -5.42 20.74 1.98
C GLN A 251 -4.86 20.46 0.59
N LEU A 252 -4.03 21.36 0.09
CA LEU A 252 -3.37 21.22 -1.22
C LEU A 252 -1.86 21.20 -1.02
N PHE A 253 -1.21 20.17 -1.55
CA PHE A 253 0.22 19.97 -1.42
C PHE A 253 0.89 19.86 -2.78
N ASN A 254 2.13 20.34 -2.89
CA ASN A 254 2.99 20.08 -4.03
C ASN A 254 3.98 18.97 -3.65
N LEU A 255 3.69 17.74 -4.03
CA LEU A 255 4.47 16.56 -3.62
C LEU A 255 5.92 16.54 -4.13
N LYS A 256 6.21 17.30 -5.20
CA LYS A 256 7.57 17.42 -5.73
C LYS A 256 8.47 18.26 -4.81
N HIS A 257 7.94 19.33 -4.24
CA HIS A 257 8.68 20.26 -3.39
C HIS A 257 8.46 19.98 -1.89
N ASP A 258 7.31 19.41 -1.55
CA ASP A 258 6.93 19.04 -0.19
C ASP A 258 6.37 17.60 -0.14
N PRO A 259 7.23 16.58 -0.29
CA PRO A 259 6.80 15.17 -0.25
C PRO A 259 6.29 14.72 1.12
N TRP A 260 6.45 15.56 2.15
CA TRP A 260 5.98 15.30 3.52
C TRP A 260 4.71 16.05 3.88
N GLU A 261 4.12 16.79 2.92
CA GLU A 261 2.84 17.48 3.06
C GLU A 261 2.79 18.42 4.28
N LYS A 262 3.86 19.19 4.49
CA LYS A 262 4.01 20.10 5.62
C LYS A 262 3.31 21.45 5.42
N GLU A 263 3.22 21.90 4.17
CA GLU A 263 2.72 23.22 3.80
C GLU A 263 1.40 23.11 3.00
N ASN A 264 0.31 23.61 3.58
CA ASN A 264 -0.98 23.65 2.91
C ASN A 264 -1.08 24.89 2.01
N LEU A 265 -0.97 24.69 0.70
CA LEU A 265 -1.00 25.74 -0.34
C LEU A 265 -2.42 26.03 -0.89
N ALA A 266 -3.46 25.57 -0.21
CA ALA A 266 -4.83 25.70 -0.71
C ALA A 266 -5.31 27.15 -0.83
N LYS A 267 -4.93 28.04 0.08
CA LYS A 267 -5.31 29.46 0.06
C LYS A 267 -4.70 30.18 -1.13
N GLU A 268 -3.46 29.88 -1.46
CA GLU A 268 -2.69 30.47 -2.54
C GLU A 268 -3.12 29.95 -3.92
N ASN A 269 -3.81 28.82 -3.98
CA ASN A 269 -4.18 28.12 -5.23
C ASN A 269 -5.68 27.78 -5.29
N PRO A 270 -6.62 28.73 -5.11
CA PRO A 270 -8.04 28.44 -5.02
C PRO A 270 -8.63 27.85 -6.31
N ASP A 271 -8.11 28.23 -7.48
CA ASP A 271 -8.57 27.69 -8.76
C ASP A 271 -8.22 26.22 -8.93
N ARG A 272 -7.01 25.83 -8.51
CA ARG A 272 -6.58 24.43 -8.50
C ARG A 272 -7.43 23.61 -7.55
N VAL A 273 -7.68 24.09 -6.34
CA VAL A 273 -8.58 23.45 -5.38
C VAL A 273 -9.95 23.23 -5.99
N ARG A 274 -10.56 24.26 -6.63
CA ARG A 274 -11.87 24.12 -7.28
C ARG A 274 -11.85 23.08 -8.41
N LYS A 275 -10.83 23.08 -9.26
CA LYS A 275 -10.68 22.13 -10.38
C LYS A 275 -10.60 20.68 -9.85
N MET A 276 -9.71 20.44 -8.89
CA MET A 276 -9.49 19.10 -8.33
C MET A 276 -10.67 18.62 -7.48
N SER A 277 -11.35 19.51 -6.74
CA SER A 277 -12.58 19.19 -6.01
C SER A 277 -13.69 18.71 -6.94
N LYS A 278 -13.89 19.40 -8.07
CA LYS A 278 -14.85 18.95 -9.09
C LYS A 278 -14.49 17.59 -9.68
N ALA A 279 -13.21 17.30 -9.83
CA ALA A 279 -12.76 15.98 -10.32
C ALA A 279 -13.04 14.87 -9.29
N ILE A 280 -12.79 15.12 -8.00
CA ILE A 280 -13.13 14.20 -6.90
C ILE A 280 -14.65 13.96 -6.86
N GLU A 281 -15.46 15.03 -6.96
CA GLU A 281 -16.90 14.92 -6.92
C GLU A 281 -17.47 14.12 -8.10
N LYS A 282 -16.89 14.31 -9.30
CA LYS A 282 -17.27 13.52 -10.49
C LYS A 282 -16.88 12.04 -10.35
N TRP A 283 -15.74 11.74 -9.73
CA TRP A 283 -15.25 10.38 -9.55
C TRP A 283 -16.09 9.62 -8.53
N TYR A 284 -16.34 10.22 -7.36
CA TYR A 284 -17.16 9.64 -6.30
C TYR A 284 -18.07 10.72 -5.71
N PRO A 285 -19.29 10.88 -6.23
CA PRO A 285 -20.23 11.87 -5.72
C PRO A 285 -20.78 11.44 -4.35
N VAL A 286 -20.66 12.31 -3.36
CA VAL A 286 -21.22 12.12 -2.01
C VAL A 286 -22.44 13.04 -1.86
N LYS A 287 -23.64 12.46 -1.90
CA LYS A 287 -24.89 13.22 -1.98
C LYS A 287 -25.38 13.76 -0.64
N GLU A 288 -25.03 13.13 0.47
CA GLU A 288 -25.61 13.39 1.79
C GLU A 288 -24.67 14.10 2.77
N ARG A 289 -23.44 14.44 2.34
CA ARG A 289 -22.45 15.05 3.22
C ARG A 289 -21.91 16.36 2.66
N GLN A 290 -21.88 17.38 3.52
CA GLN A 290 -21.20 18.62 3.17
C GLN A 290 -19.70 18.42 3.31
N THR A 291 -18.97 18.66 2.20
CA THR A 291 -17.53 18.84 2.27
C THR A 291 -17.21 20.10 3.09
N LEU A 292 -16.26 20.00 3.98
CA LEU A 292 -15.68 21.16 4.65
C LEU A 292 -14.78 21.91 3.65
N THR A 293 -15.41 22.63 2.72
CA THR A 293 -14.72 23.29 1.58
C THR A 293 -14.54 24.79 1.77
N LYS A 294 -14.98 25.35 2.89
CA LYS A 294 -14.88 26.78 3.12
C LYS A 294 -13.48 27.15 3.59
N PHE A 295 -12.87 28.08 2.87
CA PHE A 295 -11.72 28.87 3.35
C PHE A 295 -12.29 30.03 4.18
N GLU A 296 -12.12 29.99 5.47
CA GLU A 296 -12.28 31.16 6.35
C GLU A 296 -10.91 31.73 6.68
#